data_5945654278c89b8fbb0f2938cc8d555e
#
_entry.id   5945654278c89b8fbb0f2938cc8d555e
#
_cell.length_a   1.000
_cell.length_b   1.000
_cell.length_c   1.000
_cell.angle_alpha   90.00
_cell.angle_beta   90.00
_cell.angle_gamma   90.00
#
_symmetry.space_group_name_H-M   'P 1'
#
loop_
_entity.id
_entity.type
_entity.pdbx_description
1 polymer ?
#
loop_
_entity_poly.entity_id
_entity_poly.type
_entity_poly.pdbx_seq_one_letter_code
_entity_poly.pdbx_strand_id
1 'polypeptide(L)'
;MNNVISADANAVCVPAIAPAARPGDRLDQVDTPSLVLDLDAFEENLRTMQVLAERHGVALRPHAKAHRCPDIALRQIALGAQGVCCQKVTEAACFVSAGVRDIHISNEIVGPAKLDLLARLAAHANITVCVDNLRALHGLSEALVRHNSTVGVLVELDIGQKRCGVQTPQEAIALAQAVQQLPQVRFDGIQAYHGGIQHKRAHDRRREAAEKAARRIRRYLDA
;
A
#
# COMPACT_ATOMS: atom_id res chain seq x y z
N MET A 1 33.00 14.55 18.00
CA MET A 1 34.05 13.51 17.81
C MET A 1 33.52 12.57 16.73
N ASN A 2 34.03 12.72 15.51
CA ASN A 2 33.64 11.90 14.37
C ASN A 2 34.42 10.56 14.45
N ASN A 3 33.73 9.49 14.85
CA ASN A 3 34.27 8.14 14.64
C ASN A 3 34.15 7.78 13.16
N VAL A 4 35.21 8.07 12.41
CA VAL A 4 35.43 7.45 11.10
C VAL A 4 35.81 6.00 11.39
N ILE A 5 34.89 5.06 11.10
CA ILE A 5 35.24 3.63 11.09
C ILE A 5 36.25 3.47 9.94
N SER A 6 37.51 3.25 10.28
CA SER A 6 38.54 2.92 9.30
C SER A 6 38.14 1.57 8.66
N ALA A 7 38.08 1.55 7.34
CA ALA A 7 37.90 0.29 6.60
C ALA A 7 39.05 -0.64 6.97
N ASP A 8 38.72 -1.78 7.56
CA ASP A 8 39.71 -2.78 7.99
C ASP A 8 40.50 -3.26 6.77
N ALA A 9 41.81 -3.15 6.82
CA ALA A 9 42.72 -3.61 5.76
C ALA A 9 42.65 -5.14 5.51
N ASN A 10 41.86 -5.86 6.28
CA ASN A 10 41.60 -7.31 6.19
C ASN A 10 40.22 -7.64 5.60
N ALA A 11 39.55 -6.72 4.91
CA ALA A 11 38.29 -7.04 4.27
C ALA A 11 38.49 -8.18 3.26
N VAL A 12 37.91 -9.35 3.54
CA VAL A 12 37.91 -10.49 2.62
C VAL A 12 37.19 -10.05 1.34
N CYS A 13 37.91 -10.06 0.22
CA CYS A 13 37.31 -9.81 -1.09
C CYS A 13 36.44 -11.01 -1.47
N VAL A 14 35.13 -10.88 -1.23
CA VAL A 14 34.17 -11.90 -1.65
C VAL A 14 33.92 -11.70 -3.16
N PRO A 15 33.97 -12.79 -3.97
CA PRO A 15 33.63 -12.71 -5.38
C PRO A 15 32.21 -12.17 -5.56
N ALA A 16 32.00 -11.39 -6.62
CA ALA A 16 30.66 -10.91 -6.97
C ALA A 16 29.73 -12.12 -7.20
N ILE A 17 28.58 -12.11 -6.51
CA ILE A 17 27.57 -13.15 -6.69
C ILE A 17 26.95 -12.96 -8.08
N ALA A 18 27.00 -14.01 -8.89
CA ALA A 18 26.35 -14.00 -10.19
C ALA A 18 24.81 -13.90 -10.02
N PRO A 19 24.09 -13.22 -10.93
CA PRO A 19 22.62 -13.24 -10.90
C PRO A 19 22.11 -14.68 -11.11
N ALA A 20 20.96 -15.00 -10.49
CA ALA A 20 20.35 -16.32 -10.60
C ALA A 20 20.01 -16.73 -12.04
N ALA A 21 19.78 -15.77 -12.93
CA ALA A 21 19.54 -16.00 -14.35
C ALA A 21 19.99 -14.78 -15.17
N ARG A 22 20.22 -15.00 -16.47
CA ARG A 22 20.51 -13.95 -17.46
C ARG A 22 19.48 -14.03 -18.60
N PRO A 23 19.21 -12.93 -19.30
CA PRO A 23 18.37 -12.98 -20.49
C PRO A 23 18.90 -14.01 -21.51
N GLY A 24 18.04 -14.94 -21.91
CA GLY A 24 18.39 -16.03 -22.83
C GLY A 24 18.71 -17.37 -22.17
N ASP A 25 18.87 -17.41 -20.84
CA ASP A 25 19.05 -18.68 -20.12
C ASP A 25 17.78 -19.52 -20.20
N ARG A 26 17.96 -20.82 -20.34
CA ARG A 26 16.87 -21.79 -20.24
C ARG A 26 16.49 -21.99 -18.77
N LEU A 27 15.25 -22.42 -18.52
CA LEU A 27 14.73 -22.64 -17.17
C LEU A 27 15.61 -23.61 -16.33
N ASP A 28 16.19 -24.62 -16.99
CA ASP A 28 17.07 -25.60 -16.36
C ASP A 28 18.47 -25.03 -16.01
N GLN A 29 18.79 -23.81 -16.46
CA GLN A 29 20.04 -23.10 -16.16
C GLN A 29 19.86 -22.03 -15.07
N VAL A 30 18.62 -21.77 -14.65
CA VAL A 30 18.32 -20.80 -13.58
C VAL A 30 18.72 -21.38 -12.23
N ASP A 31 19.50 -20.61 -11.46
CA ASP A 31 19.92 -21.01 -10.10
C ASP A 31 18.72 -21.06 -9.15
N THR A 32 18.79 -21.97 -8.18
CA THR A 32 17.69 -22.24 -7.23
C THR A 32 18.10 -21.95 -5.79
N PRO A 33 17.15 -21.42 -4.96
CA PRO A 33 15.73 -21.17 -5.25
C PRO A 33 15.47 -19.85 -5.99
N SER A 34 14.63 -19.86 -7.03
CA SER A 34 14.21 -18.66 -7.78
C SER A 34 12.71 -18.66 -8.02
N LEU A 35 12.10 -17.45 -8.04
CA LEU A 35 10.72 -17.27 -8.46
C LEU A 35 10.68 -17.05 -9.97
N VAL A 36 9.84 -17.82 -10.65
CA VAL A 36 9.66 -17.75 -12.10
C VAL A 36 8.25 -17.25 -12.40
N LEU A 37 8.13 -16.28 -13.31
CA LEU A 37 6.85 -15.78 -13.81
C LEU A 37 6.63 -16.31 -15.22
N ASP A 38 5.46 -16.91 -15.45
CA ASP A 38 4.91 -17.11 -16.79
C ASP A 38 4.45 -15.76 -17.32
N LEU A 39 5.15 -15.20 -18.30
CA LEU A 39 4.89 -13.84 -18.78
C LEU A 39 3.54 -13.73 -19.51
N ASP A 40 3.11 -14.76 -20.25
CA ASP A 40 1.84 -14.73 -20.98
C ASP A 40 0.67 -14.71 -19.98
N ALA A 41 0.71 -15.58 -18.97
CA ALA A 41 -0.27 -15.61 -17.90
C ALA A 41 -0.26 -14.32 -17.06
N PHE A 42 0.92 -13.77 -16.78
CA PHE A 42 1.07 -12.52 -16.05
C PHE A 42 0.42 -11.35 -16.80
N GLU A 43 0.76 -11.13 -18.05
CA GLU A 43 0.22 -10.07 -18.90
C GLU A 43 -1.30 -10.17 -19.05
N GLU A 44 -1.82 -11.39 -19.28
CA GLU A 44 -3.25 -11.63 -19.40
C GLU A 44 -3.99 -11.32 -18.09
N ASN A 45 -3.45 -11.72 -16.95
CA ASN A 45 -4.04 -11.41 -15.65
C ASN A 45 -4.08 -9.90 -15.38
N LEU A 46 -3.01 -9.16 -15.72
CA LEU A 46 -2.98 -7.71 -15.56
C LEU A 46 -4.04 -7.03 -16.43
N ARG A 47 -4.12 -7.40 -17.73
CA ARG A 47 -5.13 -6.83 -18.64
C ARG A 47 -6.55 -7.16 -18.20
N THR A 48 -6.81 -8.40 -17.82
CA THR A 48 -8.13 -8.85 -17.36
C THR A 48 -8.60 -8.01 -16.17
N MET A 49 -7.74 -7.78 -15.19
CA MET A 49 -8.09 -7.00 -14.01
C MET A 49 -8.29 -5.52 -14.33
N GLN A 50 -7.46 -4.95 -15.19
CA GLN A 50 -7.58 -3.55 -15.61
C GLN A 50 -8.89 -3.31 -16.40
N VAL A 51 -9.20 -4.17 -17.36
CA VAL A 51 -10.45 -4.11 -18.15
C VAL A 51 -11.67 -4.25 -17.23
N LEU A 52 -11.60 -5.11 -16.22
CA LEU A 52 -12.68 -5.25 -15.23
C LEU A 52 -12.89 -3.94 -14.46
N ALA A 53 -11.84 -3.30 -13.99
CA ALA A 53 -11.92 -2.03 -13.28
C ALA A 53 -12.53 -0.92 -14.17
N GLU A 54 -12.08 -0.81 -15.41
CA GLU A 54 -12.59 0.14 -16.39
C GLU A 54 -14.08 -0.05 -16.69
N ARG A 55 -14.53 -1.31 -16.87
CA ARG A 55 -15.95 -1.64 -17.10
C ARG A 55 -16.85 -1.20 -15.95
N HIS A 56 -16.31 -1.17 -14.74
CA HIS A 56 -17.02 -0.72 -13.53
C HIS A 56 -16.79 0.75 -13.19
N GLY A 57 -16.02 1.49 -13.99
CA GLY A 57 -15.74 2.91 -13.77
C GLY A 57 -14.96 3.18 -12.47
N VAL A 58 -14.11 2.24 -12.04
CA VAL A 58 -13.31 2.36 -10.82
C VAL A 58 -11.82 2.34 -11.14
N ALA A 59 -11.04 3.09 -10.37
CA ALA A 59 -9.59 3.06 -10.47
C ALA A 59 -9.01 1.85 -9.73
N LEU A 60 -7.88 1.35 -10.23
CA LEU A 60 -7.18 0.20 -9.66
C LEU A 60 -5.87 0.63 -8.97
N ARG A 61 -5.66 0.19 -7.74
CA ARG A 61 -4.37 0.21 -7.02
C ARG A 61 -4.04 -1.21 -6.57
N PRO A 62 -3.32 -2.02 -7.37
CA PRO A 62 -2.96 -3.38 -7.00
C PRO A 62 -2.13 -3.44 -5.72
N HIS A 63 -2.35 -4.46 -4.89
CA HIS A 63 -1.64 -4.58 -3.62
C HIS A 63 -0.26 -5.21 -3.79
N ALA A 64 0.77 -4.37 -3.82
CA ALA A 64 2.15 -4.75 -4.09
C ALA A 64 2.83 -5.57 -2.97
N LYS A 65 2.21 -5.72 -1.78
CA LYS A 65 2.74 -6.62 -0.73
C LYS A 65 2.85 -8.08 -1.17
N ALA A 66 2.10 -8.48 -2.21
CA ALA A 66 2.11 -9.84 -2.74
C ALA A 66 3.41 -10.15 -3.48
N HIS A 67 3.92 -9.22 -4.27
CA HIS A 67 5.10 -9.42 -5.11
C HIS A 67 6.33 -8.63 -4.66
N ARG A 68 6.16 -7.45 -4.05
CA ARG A 68 7.22 -6.55 -3.57
C ARG A 68 8.26 -6.20 -4.65
N CYS A 69 7.86 -6.21 -5.90
CA CYS A 69 8.70 -5.97 -7.07
C CYS A 69 8.29 -4.66 -7.74
N PRO A 70 9.19 -3.66 -7.84
CA PRO A 70 8.90 -2.40 -8.51
C PRO A 70 8.59 -2.56 -10.00
N ASP A 71 9.25 -3.47 -10.70
CA ASP A 71 9.03 -3.69 -12.14
C ASP A 71 7.60 -4.17 -12.42
N ILE A 72 7.07 -5.07 -11.57
CA ILE A 72 5.67 -5.50 -11.63
C ILE A 72 4.74 -4.31 -11.38
N ALA A 73 5.02 -3.50 -10.37
CA ALA A 73 4.22 -2.32 -10.05
C ALA A 73 4.21 -1.30 -11.20
N LEU A 74 5.36 -1.02 -11.79
CA LEU A 74 5.47 -0.12 -12.95
C LEU A 74 4.74 -0.68 -14.17
N ARG A 75 4.77 -2.00 -14.38
CA ARG A 75 4.01 -2.65 -15.44
C ARG A 75 2.50 -2.52 -15.24
N GLN A 76 2.01 -2.68 -14.00
CA GLN A 76 0.60 -2.46 -13.65
C GLN A 76 0.18 -1.02 -13.93
N ILE A 77 1.01 -0.04 -13.56
CA ILE A 77 0.75 1.38 -13.82
C ILE A 77 0.75 1.68 -15.31
N ALA A 78 1.70 1.12 -16.07
CA ALA A 78 1.74 1.27 -17.53
C ALA A 78 0.50 0.71 -18.25
N LEU A 79 -0.22 -0.22 -17.64
CA LEU A 79 -1.48 -0.77 -18.13
C LEU A 79 -2.73 -0.02 -17.66
N GLY A 80 -2.58 1.04 -16.85
CA GLY A 80 -3.69 1.90 -16.44
C GLY A 80 -4.01 1.89 -14.96
N ALA A 81 -3.28 1.15 -14.12
CA ALA A 81 -3.45 1.28 -12.68
C ALA A 81 -3.04 2.68 -12.22
N GLN A 82 -3.82 3.29 -11.33
CA GLN A 82 -3.58 4.65 -10.81
C GLN A 82 -2.26 4.73 -10.03
N GLY A 83 -1.89 3.66 -9.36
CA GLY A 83 -0.72 3.54 -8.52
C GLY A 83 -0.68 2.17 -7.88
N VAL A 84 -0.04 2.04 -6.71
CA VAL A 84 0.03 0.77 -5.98
C VAL A 84 -0.46 0.90 -4.54
N CYS A 85 -0.89 -0.21 -3.97
CA CYS A 85 -1.16 -0.33 -2.55
C CYS A 85 -0.01 -1.08 -1.87
N CYS A 86 0.48 -0.56 -0.74
CA CYS A 86 1.51 -1.18 0.11
C CYS A 86 0.97 -1.47 1.50
N GLN A 87 1.74 -2.23 2.30
CA GLN A 87 1.41 -2.50 3.70
C GLN A 87 2.29 -1.71 4.67
N LYS A 88 3.52 -1.38 4.29
CA LYS A 88 4.52 -0.76 5.17
C LYS A 88 5.14 0.47 4.52
N VAL A 89 5.54 1.44 5.35
CA VAL A 89 6.26 2.63 4.88
C VAL A 89 7.58 2.26 4.19
N THR A 90 8.27 1.22 4.66
CA THR A 90 9.50 0.72 4.04
C THR A 90 9.26 0.07 2.67
N GLU A 91 8.11 -0.57 2.44
CA GLU A 91 7.72 -1.03 1.11
C GLU A 91 7.48 0.19 0.19
N ALA A 92 6.74 1.20 0.68
CA ALA A 92 6.52 2.44 -0.07
C ALA A 92 7.84 3.11 -0.47
N ALA A 93 8.86 3.13 0.42
CA ALA A 93 10.16 3.69 0.12
C ALA A 93 10.82 3.02 -1.10
N CYS A 94 10.76 1.69 -1.21
CA CYS A 94 11.29 0.97 -2.37
C CYS A 94 10.55 1.36 -3.66
N PHE A 95 9.23 1.47 -3.63
CA PHE A 95 8.44 1.86 -4.80
C PHE A 95 8.67 3.32 -5.20
N VAL A 96 8.75 4.25 -4.25
CA VAL A 96 9.08 5.67 -4.52
C VAL A 96 10.45 5.78 -5.17
N SER A 97 11.46 5.06 -4.66
CA SER A 97 12.82 5.04 -5.22
C SER A 97 12.86 4.50 -6.65
N ALA A 98 11.96 3.57 -6.98
CA ALA A 98 11.83 3.03 -8.34
C ALA A 98 10.97 3.89 -9.28
N GLY A 99 10.44 5.03 -8.82
CA GLY A 99 9.68 5.95 -9.66
C GLY A 99 8.16 5.88 -9.54
N VAL A 100 7.59 5.05 -8.67
CA VAL A 100 6.15 5.04 -8.41
C VAL A 100 5.76 6.33 -7.69
N ARG A 101 4.73 7.04 -8.19
CA ARG A 101 4.34 8.37 -7.71
C ARG A 101 2.98 8.43 -7.03
N ASP A 102 2.19 7.36 -7.05
CA ASP A 102 0.92 7.26 -6.34
C ASP A 102 0.89 5.97 -5.52
N ILE A 103 0.82 6.10 -4.19
CA ILE A 103 0.95 4.98 -3.26
C ILE A 103 -0.09 5.08 -2.15
N HIS A 104 -0.88 4.05 -2.00
CA HIS A 104 -1.74 3.87 -0.83
C HIS A 104 -1.10 2.90 0.16
N ILE A 105 -0.80 3.35 1.38
CA ILE A 105 -0.38 2.47 2.48
C ILE A 105 -1.63 2.07 3.25
N SER A 106 -2.17 0.89 2.95
CA SER A 106 -3.41 0.37 3.57
C SER A 106 -3.16 -0.13 4.99
N ASN A 107 -2.67 0.74 5.84
CA ASN A 107 -2.33 0.45 7.23
C ASN A 107 -2.30 1.74 8.06
N GLU A 108 -2.54 1.60 9.35
CA GLU A 108 -2.38 2.64 10.34
C GLU A 108 -0.90 2.76 10.72
N ILE A 109 -0.33 3.93 10.52
CA ILE A 109 1.09 4.15 10.76
C ILE A 109 1.28 4.79 12.13
N VAL A 110 1.96 4.08 13.02
CA VAL A 110 2.27 4.53 14.37
C VAL A 110 3.75 4.39 14.69
N GLY A 111 4.25 5.30 15.50
CA GLY A 111 5.65 5.33 15.93
C GLY A 111 6.51 6.33 15.16
N PRO A 112 7.38 7.08 15.90
CA PRO A 112 8.04 8.27 15.37
C PRO A 112 8.92 7.99 14.15
N ALA A 113 9.68 6.92 14.14
CA ALA A 113 10.57 6.59 13.01
C ALA A 113 9.81 6.30 11.72
N LYS A 114 8.65 5.63 11.80
CA LYS A 114 7.81 5.36 10.63
C LYS A 114 7.11 6.61 10.12
N LEU A 115 6.62 7.45 11.03
CA LEU A 115 5.99 8.73 10.68
C LEU A 115 6.99 9.70 10.06
N ASP A 116 8.22 9.75 10.57
CA ASP A 116 9.30 10.54 9.99
C ASP A 116 9.65 10.08 8.55
N LEU A 117 9.82 8.76 8.35
CA LEU A 117 10.07 8.22 7.02
C LEU A 117 8.90 8.50 6.06
N LEU A 118 7.65 8.33 6.51
CA LEU A 118 6.46 8.62 5.73
C LEU A 118 6.42 10.08 5.28
N ALA A 119 6.67 11.02 6.21
CA ALA A 119 6.65 12.45 5.93
C ALA A 119 7.73 12.84 4.90
N ARG A 120 8.93 12.23 4.98
CA ARG A 120 9.97 12.44 3.97
C ARG A 120 9.60 11.87 2.59
N LEU A 121 8.98 10.70 2.55
CA LEU A 121 8.54 10.10 1.29
C LEU A 121 7.43 10.90 0.62
N ALA A 122 6.55 11.52 1.39
CA ALA A 122 5.44 12.33 0.89
C ALA A 122 5.90 13.60 0.13
N ALA A 123 7.17 14.01 0.27
CA ALA A 123 7.77 15.06 -0.57
C ALA A 123 8.04 14.59 -2.02
N HIS A 124 8.03 13.28 -2.27
CA HIS A 124 8.44 12.68 -3.55
C HIS A 124 7.31 11.95 -4.27
N ALA A 125 6.20 11.66 -3.59
CA ALA A 125 5.07 10.92 -4.15
C ALA A 125 3.75 11.33 -3.47
N ASN A 126 2.64 11.17 -4.18
CA ASN A 126 1.31 11.26 -3.58
C ASN A 126 1.07 9.99 -2.75
N ILE A 127 1.05 10.16 -1.43
CA ILE A 127 0.87 9.06 -0.49
C ILE A 127 -0.44 9.23 0.26
N THR A 128 -1.17 8.14 0.40
CA THR A 128 -2.34 8.04 1.27
C THR A 128 -2.13 6.96 2.32
N VAL A 129 -2.69 7.16 3.53
CA VAL A 129 -2.63 6.19 4.63
C VAL A 129 -3.99 6.02 5.29
N CYS A 130 -4.17 4.93 6.05
CA CYS A 130 -5.35 4.73 6.87
C CYS A 130 -5.19 5.31 8.26
N VAL A 131 -6.30 5.81 8.84
CA VAL A 131 -6.40 6.17 10.25
C VAL A 131 -7.70 5.66 10.83
N ASP A 132 -7.68 5.24 12.09
CA ASP A 132 -8.83 4.78 12.85
C ASP A 132 -8.93 5.39 14.25
N ASN A 133 -8.00 6.28 14.61
CA ASN A 133 -8.02 6.97 15.89
C ASN A 133 -7.31 8.34 15.85
N LEU A 134 -7.72 9.23 16.74
CA LEU A 134 -7.21 10.61 16.82
C LEU A 134 -5.73 10.67 17.19
N ARG A 135 -5.25 9.77 18.05
CA ARG A 135 -3.85 9.79 18.48
C ARG A 135 -2.89 9.52 17.31
N ALA A 136 -3.22 8.56 16.46
CA ALA A 136 -2.45 8.27 15.26
C ALA A 136 -2.50 9.44 14.28
N LEU A 137 -3.67 10.06 14.10
CA LEU A 137 -3.87 11.22 13.24
C LEU A 137 -3.05 12.43 13.69
N HIS A 138 -3.05 12.76 14.99
CA HIS A 138 -2.23 13.86 15.53
C HIS A 138 -0.74 13.62 15.33
N GLY A 139 -0.25 12.42 15.66
CA GLY A 139 1.16 12.07 15.45
C GLY A 139 1.59 12.13 13.98
N LEU A 140 0.69 11.78 13.06
CA LEU A 140 0.91 11.93 11.62
C LEU A 140 1.05 13.41 11.23
N SER A 141 0.09 14.25 11.61
CA SER A 141 0.11 15.69 11.31
C SER A 141 1.36 16.38 11.86
N GLU A 142 1.75 16.09 13.10
CA GLU A 142 2.99 16.61 13.69
C GLU A 142 4.25 16.24 12.89
N ALA A 143 4.33 14.99 12.41
CA ALA A 143 5.45 14.55 11.58
C ALA A 143 5.46 15.29 10.23
N LEU A 144 4.32 15.45 9.60
CA LEU A 144 4.17 16.13 8.31
C LEU A 144 4.53 17.62 8.41
N VAL A 145 4.13 18.29 9.49
CA VAL A 145 4.49 19.70 9.75
C VAL A 145 6.01 19.85 9.85
N ARG A 146 6.70 18.96 10.58
CA ARG A 146 8.17 19.01 10.70
C ARG A 146 8.90 18.90 9.35
N HIS A 147 8.32 18.17 8.39
CA HIS A 147 8.92 17.94 7.08
C HIS A 147 8.29 18.81 5.95
N ASN A 148 7.34 19.68 6.29
CA ASN A 148 6.60 20.48 5.32
C ASN A 148 6.06 19.65 4.15
N SER A 149 5.46 18.50 4.45
CA SER A 149 4.92 17.56 3.48
C SER A 149 3.44 17.27 3.76
N THR A 150 2.72 16.74 2.79
CA THR A 150 1.27 16.46 2.91
C THR A 150 0.97 15.02 2.56
N VAL A 151 0.09 14.38 3.33
CA VAL A 151 -0.39 13.01 3.11
C VAL A 151 -1.92 13.00 3.05
N GLY A 152 -2.48 12.22 2.13
CA GLY A 152 -3.90 11.91 2.11
C GLY A 152 -4.27 10.90 3.19
N VAL A 153 -5.43 11.09 3.81
CA VAL A 153 -5.92 10.23 4.88
C VAL A 153 -7.25 9.62 4.47
N LEU A 154 -7.34 8.29 4.59
CA LEU A 154 -8.59 7.55 4.52
C LEU A 154 -8.95 7.07 5.92
N VAL A 155 -10.19 7.35 6.35
CA VAL A 155 -10.72 6.80 7.60
C VAL A 155 -11.02 5.32 7.40
N GLU A 156 -10.33 4.45 8.16
CA GLU A 156 -10.57 3.00 8.10
C GLU A 156 -11.85 2.63 8.84
N LEU A 157 -12.70 1.86 8.18
CA LEU A 157 -13.97 1.37 8.71
C LEU A 157 -13.89 -0.12 9.03
N ASP A 158 -14.32 -0.56 10.21
CA ASP A 158 -14.59 -1.97 10.43
C ASP A 158 -15.92 -2.37 9.77
N ILE A 159 -15.83 -2.97 8.61
CA ILE A 159 -17.00 -3.46 7.88
C ILE A 159 -17.33 -4.94 8.14
N GLY A 160 -16.77 -5.50 9.21
CA GLY A 160 -17.13 -6.85 9.68
C GLY A 160 -15.94 -7.79 9.86
N GLN A 161 -14.72 -7.37 9.57
CA GLN A 161 -13.51 -8.17 9.79
C GLN A 161 -13.05 -8.16 11.25
N LYS A 162 -13.38 -7.13 12.02
CA LYS A 162 -12.99 -6.96 13.43
C LYS A 162 -11.46 -6.97 13.63
N ARG A 163 -10.75 -6.25 12.77
CA ARG A 163 -9.29 -6.11 12.84
C ARG A 163 -8.89 -4.71 13.32
N CYS A 164 -9.13 -3.70 12.51
CA CYS A 164 -8.92 -2.29 12.75
C CYS A 164 -10.07 -1.49 12.15
N GLY A 165 -10.08 -0.19 12.32
CA GLY A 165 -11.11 0.69 11.83
C GLY A 165 -12.17 1.05 12.86
N VAL A 166 -12.77 2.22 12.67
CA VAL A 166 -13.87 2.72 13.49
C VAL A 166 -15.12 1.87 13.31
N GLN A 167 -15.93 1.77 14.38
CA GLN A 167 -17.05 0.84 14.41
C GLN A 167 -18.41 1.51 14.18
N THR A 168 -18.47 2.83 14.33
CA THR A 168 -19.69 3.61 14.20
C THR A 168 -19.54 4.76 13.22
N PRO A 169 -20.63 5.18 12.55
CA PRO A 169 -20.63 6.38 11.71
C PRO A 169 -20.17 7.64 12.46
N GLN A 170 -20.53 7.79 13.71
CA GLN A 170 -20.18 8.95 14.55
C GLN A 170 -18.67 9.04 14.76
N GLU A 171 -17.99 7.90 15.00
CA GLU A 171 -16.54 7.85 15.09
C GLU A 171 -15.87 8.21 13.75
N ALA A 172 -16.43 7.76 12.62
CA ALA A 172 -15.92 8.09 11.29
C ALA A 172 -16.05 9.59 10.99
N ILE A 173 -17.20 10.18 11.29
CA ILE A 173 -17.46 11.62 11.14
C ILE A 173 -16.49 12.42 12.02
N ALA A 174 -16.33 12.05 13.28
CA ALA A 174 -15.44 12.75 14.19
C ALA A 174 -13.98 12.73 13.68
N LEU A 175 -13.50 11.59 13.16
CA LEU A 175 -12.17 11.50 12.55
C LEU A 175 -12.06 12.32 11.26
N ALA A 176 -13.05 12.28 10.37
CA ALA A 176 -13.06 13.07 9.15
C ALA A 176 -13.02 14.57 9.45
N GLN A 177 -13.78 15.03 10.43
CA GLN A 177 -13.75 16.41 10.91
C GLN A 177 -12.40 16.80 11.49
N ALA A 178 -11.79 15.89 12.29
CA ALA A 178 -10.46 16.12 12.86
C ALA A 178 -9.38 16.23 11.76
N VAL A 179 -9.45 15.43 10.70
CA VAL A 179 -8.54 15.55 9.54
C VAL A 179 -8.61 16.94 8.93
N GLN A 180 -9.82 17.51 8.77
CA GLN A 180 -10.02 18.84 8.19
C GLN A 180 -9.48 19.99 9.06
N GLN A 181 -9.30 19.76 10.35
CA GLN A 181 -8.80 20.76 11.31
C GLN A 181 -7.26 20.71 11.48
N LEU A 182 -6.62 19.66 11.02
CA LEU A 182 -5.18 19.46 11.22
C LEU A 182 -4.37 19.89 9.98
N PRO A 183 -3.21 20.53 10.18
CA PRO A 183 -2.36 20.92 9.07
C PRO A 183 -1.69 19.71 8.41
N GLN A 184 -1.39 19.87 7.11
CA GLN A 184 -0.60 18.91 6.31
C GLN A 184 -1.25 17.52 6.13
N VAL A 185 -2.49 17.34 6.55
CA VAL A 185 -3.29 16.15 6.25
C VAL A 185 -4.46 16.53 5.34
N ARG A 186 -4.78 15.67 4.38
CA ARG A 186 -5.89 15.86 3.43
C ARG A 186 -6.87 14.71 3.60
N PHE A 187 -8.16 15.01 3.72
CA PHE A 187 -9.18 13.96 3.74
C PHE A 187 -9.44 13.45 2.32
N ASP A 188 -9.09 12.20 2.04
CA ASP A 188 -9.24 11.58 0.72
C ASP A 188 -10.37 10.54 0.68
N GLY A 189 -11.06 10.31 1.79
CA GLY A 189 -12.22 9.43 1.84
C GLY A 189 -12.15 8.37 2.94
N ILE A 190 -12.69 7.20 2.64
CA ILE A 190 -12.77 6.07 3.57
C ILE A 190 -12.05 4.86 3.01
N GLN A 191 -11.52 4.02 3.89
CA GLN A 191 -10.99 2.70 3.59
C GLN A 191 -11.90 1.64 4.21
N ALA A 192 -12.30 0.65 3.43
CA ALA A 192 -13.18 -0.42 3.88
C ALA A 192 -12.68 -1.77 3.35
N TYR A 193 -12.08 -2.57 4.19
CA TYR A 193 -11.51 -3.86 3.83
C TYR A 193 -12.10 -5.01 4.64
N HIS A 194 -12.43 -6.11 3.97
CA HIS A 194 -12.90 -7.34 4.61
C HIS A 194 -12.26 -8.58 3.99
N GLY A 195 -11.04 -8.90 4.41
CA GLY A 195 -10.28 -10.04 3.88
C GLY A 195 -10.91 -11.42 4.10
N GLY A 196 -11.72 -11.59 5.14
CA GLY A 196 -12.40 -12.85 5.41
C GLY A 196 -13.40 -13.29 4.34
N ILE A 197 -13.85 -12.37 3.47
CA ILE A 197 -14.79 -12.69 2.38
C ILE A 197 -14.14 -13.61 1.34
N GLN A 198 -12.87 -13.39 1.02
CA GLN A 198 -12.12 -14.17 0.02
C GLN A 198 -11.92 -15.65 0.40
N HIS A 199 -12.04 -16.00 1.69
CA HIS A 199 -11.94 -17.40 2.15
C HIS A 199 -13.25 -18.18 2.02
N LYS A 200 -14.35 -17.55 1.64
CA LYS A 200 -15.63 -18.21 1.41
C LYS A 200 -15.63 -18.91 0.06
N ARG A 201 -15.59 -20.24 0.06
CA ARG A 201 -15.51 -21.07 -1.16
C ARG A 201 -16.78 -21.00 -2.00
N ALA A 202 -17.97 -21.16 -1.36
CA ALA A 202 -19.24 -21.11 -2.07
C ALA A 202 -19.51 -19.69 -2.59
N HIS A 203 -19.79 -19.56 -3.89
CA HIS A 203 -20.02 -18.29 -4.57
C HIS A 203 -21.15 -17.48 -3.89
N ASP A 204 -22.29 -18.11 -3.62
CA ASP A 204 -23.45 -17.41 -3.04
C ASP A 204 -23.15 -16.89 -1.62
N ARG A 205 -22.45 -17.66 -0.80
CA ARG A 205 -22.02 -17.21 0.53
C ARG A 205 -21.01 -16.06 0.46
N ARG A 206 -20.15 -16.07 -0.57
CA ARG A 206 -19.20 -14.98 -0.79
C ARG A 206 -19.94 -13.71 -1.24
N ARG A 207 -20.89 -13.84 -2.17
CA ARG A 207 -21.74 -12.74 -2.64
C ARG A 207 -22.54 -12.13 -1.48
N GLU A 208 -23.24 -12.94 -0.70
CA GLU A 208 -24.00 -12.48 0.47
C GLU A 208 -23.11 -11.72 1.47
N ALA A 209 -21.90 -12.22 1.74
CA ALA A 209 -20.95 -11.55 2.63
C ALA A 209 -20.46 -10.20 2.07
N ALA A 210 -20.22 -10.11 0.77
CA ALA A 210 -19.86 -8.86 0.09
C ALA A 210 -21.00 -7.85 0.13
N GLU A 211 -22.23 -8.26 -0.15
CA GLU A 211 -23.43 -7.41 -0.04
C GLU A 211 -23.65 -6.92 1.39
N LYS A 212 -23.44 -7.78 2.39
CA LYS A 212 -23.52 -7.38 3.81
C LYS A 212 -22.48 -6.32 4.15
N ALA A 213 -21.24 -6.47 3.66
CA ALA A 213 -20.18 -5.48 3.83
C ALA A 213 -20.55 -4.16 3.12
N ALA A 214 -21.06 -4.21 1.90
CA ALA A 214 -21.50 -3.04 1.14
C ALA A 214 -22.65 -2.28 1.86
N ARG A 215 -23.66 -3.00 2.41
CA ARG A 215 -24.70 -2.39 3.23
C ARG A 215 -24.16 -1.72 4.49
N ARG A 216 -23.07 -2.27 5.06
CA ARG A 216 -22.42 -1.67 6.23
C ARG A 216 -21.70 -0.37 5.85
N ILE A 217 -20.98 -0.35 4.72
CA ILE A 217 -20.34 0.86 4.18
C ILE A 217 -21.39 1.94 3.91
N ARG A 218 -22.54 1.58 3.29
CA ARG A 218 -23.60 2.53 3.00
C ARG A 218 -24.05 3.33 4.23
N ARG A 219 -24.19 2.67 5.39
CA ARG A 219 -24.57 3.36 6.63
C ARG A 219 -23.59 4.43 7.10
N TYR A 220 -22.29 4.30 6.74
CA TYR A 220 -21.30 5.34 7.01
C TYR A 220 -21.37 6.49 6.02
N LEU A 221 -21.75 6.20 4.77
CA LEU A 221 -21.88 7.21 3.72
C LEU A 221 -23.16 8.03 3.86
N ASP A 222 -24.21 7.44 4.42
CA ASP A 222 -25.53 8.06 4.59
C ASP A 222 -25.61 8.89 5.90
N ALA A 223 -24.60 8.87 6.76
CA ALA A 223 -24.56 9.58 8.04
C ALA A 223 -23.83 10.92 7.90
#